data_b9a05dd067570e76f282ee73e08c9190
#
_entry.id   b9a05dd067570e76f282ee73e08c9190
#
_cell.length_a   1.000
_cell.length_b   1.000
_cell.length_c   1.000
_cell.angle_alpha   90.00
_cell.angle_beta   90.00
_cell.angle_gamma   90.00
#
_symmetry.space_group_name_H-M   'P 1'
#
loop_
_entity.id
_entity.type
_entity.pdbx_description
1 polymer ?
#
loop_
_entity_poly.entity_id
_entity_poly.type
_entity_poly.pdbx_seq_one_letter_code
_entity_poly.pdbx_strand_id
1 'polypeptide(L)'
;MLNDFLVLMKSELILTVIIFVLLFIKIGSTERENDSVLHIVNVLLLVNLLAGFFMNRNGVLFNEMFRTNGLIQAEKNILNLGTLVISMQAYGWLKNHAHVLEFYMLLLASLLGMFFMISAGNLMVFYVGLELSTIPLAAVANFDLEKRQSSEAAMKLIISSAFSSGLLLFGISLVYGLTGSLDFYVVSQQIQMSPLLLFAFILLLGGFAFKTSLVPFHLWTADVYEGSPVPVTSYLSVISKGAFFFVFVSVLYTVFNPLADSWYRILFLLSVLTMLTGNLFALRQHNLKRLLAFSSIAQAGFVLIGISGSSREGTASVIYFILIYIFSNLGALGVVAAISASTGKESLEDYTGLHKTNPFLSWVMAISLFSLAGIPPTAGFFGKFFLLMAGAAKDNFVLVTIAALNMVIALYYYLVVVKRMFMDVGPRPIDKLALPFYSRLALTVCVAAIIIIGFVPQIYNYIWSVVNS
;
A
#
# COMPACT_ATOMS: atom_id res chain seq x y z
N MET A 1 -19.46 -24.24 14.28
CA MET A 1 -18.62 -24.44 13.10
C MET A 1 -19.06 -23.60 11.90
N LEU A 2 -20.24 -23.77 11.28
CA LEU A 2 -20.69 -22.93 10.15
C LEU A 2 -20.82 -21.45 10.52
N ASN A 3 -21.41 -21.14 11.66
CA ASN A 3 -21.57 -19.76 12.14
C ASN A 3 -20.21 -19.09 12.43
N ASP A 4 -19.26 -19.81 13.00
CA ASP A 4 -17.91 -19.29 13.24
C ASP A 4 -17.19 -19.02 11.93
N PHE A 5 -17.29 -19.92 10.95
CA PHE A 5 -16.76 -19.72 9.61
C PHE A 5 -17.29 -18.44 8.96
N LEU A 6 -18.60 -18.23 8.97
CA LEU A 6 -19.23 -17.04 8.38
C LEU A 6 -18.82 -15.74 9.08
N VAL A 7 -18.64 -15.75 10.40
CA VAL A 7 -18.29 -14.56 11.18
C VAL A 7 -16.79 -14.26 11.09
N LEU A 8 -15.94 -15.27 11.21
CA LEU A 8 -14.49 -15.08 11.23
C LEU A 8 -13.91 -14.73 9.84
N MET A 9 -14.50 -15.25 8.76
CA MET A 9 -14.07 -14.99 7.37
C MET A 9 -14.99 -14.02 6.62
N LYS A 10 -15.79 -13.23 7.32
CA LYS A 10 -16.83 -12.36 6.71
C LYS A 10 -16.27 -11.47 5.59
N SER A 11 -15.12 -10.84 5.79
CA SER A 11 -14.52 -9.92 4.82
C SER A 11 -14.07 -10.63 3.55
N GLU A 12 -13.47 -11.81 3.67
CA GLU A 12 -13.09 -12.67 2.55
C GLU A 12 -14.30 -13.21 1.80
N LEU A 13 -15.31 -13.65 2.54
CA LEU A 13 -16.55 -14.17 1.95
C LEU A 13 -17.32 -13.09 1.19
N ILE A 14 -17.45 -11.89 1.74
CA ILE A 14 -18.10 -10.77 1.04
C ILE A 14 -17.34 -10.43 -0.24
N LEU A 15 -16.00 -10.32 -0.21
CA LEU A 15 -15.21 -10.08 -1.41
C LEU A 15 -15.40 -11.19 -2.45
N THR A 16 -15.39 -12.44 -2.01
CA THR A 16 -15.64 -13.60 -2.89
C THR A 16 -17.00 -13.49 -3.55
N VAL A 17 -18.05 -13.16 -2.78
CA VAL A 17 -19.40 -12.94 -3.33
C VAL A 17 -19.41 -11.79 -4.33
N ILE A 18 -18.72 -10.68 -4.05
CA ILE A 18 -18.62 -9.55 -4.97
C ILE A 18 -18.00 -10.01 -6.31
N ILE A 19 -16.89 -10.76 -6.26
CA ILE A 19 -16.21 -11.27 -7.45
C ILE A 19 -17.17 -12.16 -8.27
N PHE A 20 -17.92 -13.06 -7.62
CA PHE A 20 -18.91 -13.90 -8.31
C PHE A 20 -20.08 -13.09 -8.89
N VAL A 21 -20.57 -12.08 -8.17
CA VAL A 21 -21.59 -11.16 -8.71
C VAL A 21 -21.10 -10.49 -9.99
N LEU A 22 -19.86 -9.97 -10.00
CA LEU A 22 -19.28 -9.36 -11.21
C LEU A 22 -19.10 -10.37 -12.34
N LEU A 23 -18.71 -11.60 -12.04
CA LEU A 23 -18.60 -12.69 -13.00
C LEU A 23 -19.96 -13.02 -13.62
N PHE A 24 -21.03 -13.17 -12.82
CA PHE A 24 -22.38 -13.42 -13.32
C PHE A 24 -22.93 -12.25 -14.15
N ILE A 25 -22.61 -11.01 -13.75
CA ILE A 25 -22.92 -9.83 -14.54
C ILE A 25 -22.23 -9.92 -15.92
N LYS A 26 -20.96 -10.35 -15.96
CA LYS A 26 -20.19 -10.48 -17.22
C LYS A 26 -20.78 -11.54 -18.14
N ILE A 27 -21.20 -12.68 -17.59
CA ILE A 27 -21.77 -13.79 -18.38
C ILE A 27 -23.19 -13.47 -18.86
N GLY A 28 -23.98 -12.79 -18.04
CA GLY A 28 -25.42 -12.57 -18.30
C GLY A 28 -25.77 -11.34 -19.13
N SER A 29 -24.81 -10.45 -19.44
CA SER A 29 -25.13 -9.20 -20.16
C SER A 29 -24.26 -8.99 -21.39
N THR A 30 -24.90 -8.76 -22.54
CA THR A 30 -24.24 -8.42 -23.80
C THR A 30 -23.94 -6.91 -23.92
N GLU A 31 -24.72 -6.06 -23.26
CA GLU A 31 -24.53 -4.59 -23.27
C GLU A 31 -24.96 -3.99 -21.93
N ARG A 32 -24.00 -3.52 -21.13
CA ARG A 32 -24.29 -2.71 -19.93
C ARG A 32 -23.50 -1.41 -19.96
N GLU A 33 -24.14 -0.34 -19.50
CA GLU A 33 -23.47 0.92 -19.26
C GLU A 33 -22.42 0.75 -18.15
N ASN A 34 -21.18 1.11 -18.42
CA ASN A 34 -20.08 1.09 -17.46
C ASN A 34 -20.41 1.86 -16.16
N ASP A 35 -21.19 2.94 -16.28
CA ASP A 35 -21.63 3.73 -15.13
C ASP A 35 -22.36 2.87 -14.09
N SER A 36 -23.27 2.00 -14.50
CA SER A 36 -24.01 1.11 -13.60
C SER A 36 -23.08 0.13 -12.88
N VAL A 37 -22.09 -0.42 -13.58
CA VAL A 37 -21.09 -1.33 -12.98
C VAL A 37 -20.24 -0.58 -11.95
N LEU A 38 -19.77 0.61 -12.26
CA LEU A 38 -18.97 1.44 -11.37
C LEU A 38 -19.74 1.82 -10.09
N HIS A 39 -21.03 2.14 -10.21
CA HIS A 39 -21.89 2.39 -9.06
C HIS A 39 -22.05 1.14 -8.19
N ILE A 40 -22.36 -0.02 -8.78
CA ILE A 40 -22.53 -1.28 -8.07
C ILE A 40 -21.25 -1.63 -7.28
N VAL A 41 -20.07 -1.57 -7.91
CA VAL A 41 -18.80 -1.89 -7.26
C VAL A 41 -18.52 -0.96 -6.08
N ASN A 42 -18.70 0.36 -6.24
CA ASN A 42 -18.50 1.30 -5.14
C ASN A 42 -19.44 1.03 -3.95
N VAL A 43 -20.72 0.71 -4.22
CA VAL A 43 -21.68 0.35 -3.17
C VAL A 43 -21.27 -0.95 -2.48
N LEU A 44 -20.89 -1.99 -3.23
CA LEU A 44 -20.49 -3.28 -2.66
C LEU A 44 -19.21 -3.18 -1.84
N LEU A 45 -18.22 -2.38 -2.27
CA LEU A 45 -17.02 -2.09 -1.48
C LEU A 45 -17.35 -1.33 -0.20
N LEU A 46 -18.30 -0.37 -0.25
CA LEU A 46 -18.78 0.33 0.93
C LEU A 46 -19.48 -0.64 1.90
N VAL A 47 -20.32 -1.55 1.40
CA VAL A 47 -20.96 -2.59 2.22
C VAL A 47 -19.91 -3.49 2.89
N ASN A 48 -18.88 -3.92 2.16
CA ASN A 48 -17.79 -4.71 2.74
C ASN A 48 -17.05 -3.93 3.84
N LEU A 49 -16.79 -2.63 3.62
CA LEU A 49 -16.16 -1.76 4.61
C LEU A 49 -17.00 -1.65 5.88
N LEU A 50 -18.29 -1.40 5.73
CA LEU A 50 -19.20 -1.28 6.87
C LEU A 50 -19.34 -2.61 7.61
N ALA A 51 -19.47 -3.73 6.91
CA ALA A 51 -19.50 -5.07 7.50
C ALA A 51 -18.26 -5.37 8.34
N GLY A 52 -17.10 -4.82 7.97
CA GLY A 52 -15.86 -4.95 8.71
C GLY A 52 -15.87 -4.34 10.12
N PHE A 53 -16.78 -3.41 10.41
CA PHE A 53 -16.91 -2.82 11.75
C PHE A 53 -17.88 -3.58 12.67
N PHE A 54 -18.70 -4.49 12.11
CA PHE A 54 -19.69 -5.24 12.87
C PHE A 54 -19.23 -6.68 13.13
N MET A 55 -19.73 -7.28 14.23
CA MET A 55 -19.55 -8.71 14.59
C MET A 55 -18.05 -9.14 14.61
N ASN A 56 -17.19 -8.29 15.16
CA ASN A 56 -15.78 -8.64 15.30
C ASN A 56 -15.63 -9.68 16.42
N ARG A 57 -15.03 -10.84 16.07
CA ARG A 57 -14.68 -11.90 17.01
C ARG A 57 -13.25 -12.33 16.79
N ASN A 58 -12.55 -12.65 17.86
CA ASN A 58 -11.24 -13.28 17.79
C ASN A 58 -11.45 -14.79 17.61
N GLY A 59 -10.69 -15.41 16.73
CA GLY A 59 -10.78 -16.83 16.50
C GLY A 59 -9.80 -17.35 15.46
N VAL A 60 -9.74 -18.68 15.39
CA VAL A 60 -8.90 -19.43 14.47
C VAL A 60 -9.76 -20.44 13.71
N LEU A 61 -9.39 -20.72 12.47
CA LEU A 61 -10.03 -21.71 11.61
C LEU A 61 -8.96 -22.60 10.94
N PHE A 62 -9.40 -23.74 10.44
CA PHE A 62 -8.56 -24.66 9.67
C PHE A 62 -7.27 -25.03 10.40
N ASN A 63 -7.38 -25.46 11.65
CA ASN A 63 -6.23 -25.89 12.46
C ASN A 63 -5.18 -24.77 12.61
N GLU A 64 -5.62 -23.56 12.93
CA GLU A 64 -4.81 -22.33 13.08
C GLU A 64 -4.20 -21.77 11.79
N MET A 65 -4.48 -22.34 10.62
CA MET A 65 -4.00 -21.81 9.35
C MET A 65 -4.57 -20.43 9.04
N PHE A 66 -5.77 -20.12 9.53
CA PHE A 66 -6.42 -18.82 9.40
C PHE A 66 -6.71 -18.24 10.77
N ARG A 67 -6.31 -17.00 10.99
CA ARG A 67 -6.51 -16.25 12.25
C ARG A 67 -7.23 -14.94 11.99
N THR A 68 -8.06 -14.53 12.94
CA THR A 68 -8.66 -13.19 12.95
C THR A 68 -8.76 -12.65 14.37
N ASN A 69 -8.50 -11.36 14.51
CA ASN A 69 -8.64 -10.61 15.73
C ASN A 69 -8.96 -9.15 15.39
N GLY A 70 -9.11 -8.29 16.39
CA GLY A 70 -9.40 -6.88 16.19
C GLY A 70 -8.38 -6.16 15.33
N LEU A 71 -7.08 -6.48 15.49
CA LEU A 71 -5.98 -5.90 14.72
C LEU A 71 -6.07 -6.29 13.23
N ILE A 72 -6.16 -7.59 12.94
CA ILE A 72 -6.30 -8.12 11.58
C ILE A 72 -7.53 -7.51 10.88
N GLN A 73 -8.64 -7.36 11.60
CA GLN A 73 -9.84 -6.76 11.03
C GLN A 73 -9.66 -5.26 10.75
N ALA A 74 -8.95 -4.53 11.61
CA ALA A 74 -8.63 -3.12 11.38
C ALA A 74 -7.71 -2.95 10.14
N GLU A 75 -6.69 -3.79 9.99
CA GLU A 75 -5.81 -3.82 8.82
C GLU A 75 -6.57 -4.07 7.52
N LYS A 76 -7.48 -5.06 7.49
CA LYS A 76 -8.36 -5.32 6.34
C LYS A 76 -9.26 -4.12 6.02
N ASN A 77 -9.84 -3.49 7.04
CA ASN A 77 -10.69 -2.31 6.85
C ASN A 77 -9.91 -1.13 6.27
N ILE A 78 -8.67 -0.90 6.71
CA ILE A 78 -7.78 0.12 6.16
C ILE A 78 -7.52 -0.12 4.67
N LEU A 79 -7.22 -1.36 4.27
CA LEU A 79 -6.98 -1.70 2.86
C LEU A 79 -8.26 -1.58 2.02
N ASN A 80 -9.40 -2.02 2.56
CA ASN A 80 -10.68 -1.92 1.87
C ASN A 80 -11.11 -0.45 1.66
N LEU A 81 -10.90 0.40 2.67
CA LEU A 81 -11.14 1.85 2.58
C LEU A 81 -10.29 2.48 1.47
N GLY A 82 -8.99 2.17 1.42
CA GLY A 82 -8.12 2.65 0.36
C GLY A 82 -8.53 2.13 -1.02
N THR A 83 -8.96 0.88 -1.12
CA THR A 83 -9.47 0.30 -2.39
C THR A 83 -10.75 1.00 -2.85
N LEU A 84 -11.67 1.32 -1.94
CA LEU A 84 -12.88 2.11 -2.25
C LEU A 84 -12.51 3.50 -2.79
N VAL A 85 -11.57 4.20 -2.16
CA VAL A 85 -11.09 5.51 -2.63
C VAL A 85 -10.49 5.40 -4.03
N ILE A 86 -9.67 4.36 -4.30
CA ILE A 86 -9.10 4.12 -5.64
C ILE A 86 -10.19 3.83 -6.67
N SER A 87 -11.18 3.00 -6.33
CA SER A 87 -12.33 2.70 -7.19
C SER A 87 -13.08 3.97 -7.60
N MET A 88 -13.31 4.87 -6.64
CA MET A 88 -13.94 6.17 -6.91
C MET A 88 -13.06 7.09 -7.78
N GLN A 89 -11.74 7.09 -7.58
CA GLN A 89 -10.80 7.88 -8.40
C GLN A 89 -10.67 7.34 -9.83
N ALA A 90 -10.77 6.02 -10.00
CA ALA A 90 -10.68 5.35 -11.29
C ALA A 90 -11.90 5.60 -12.20
N TYR A 91 -13.00 6.13 -11.67
CA TYR A 91 -14.25 6.32 -12.38
C TYR A 91 -14.09 7.04 -13.74
N GLY A 92 -13.34 8.15 -13.77
CA GLY A 92 -13.14 8.92 -14.99
C GLY A 92 -12.39 8.18 -16.10
N TRP A 93 -11.46 7.30 -15.72
CA TRP A 93 -10.71 6.46 -16.65
C TRP A 93 -11.51 5.22 -17.08
N LEU A 94 -12.17 4.55 -16.14
CA LEU A 94 -12.93 3.31 -16.40
C LEU A 94 -14.25 3.54 -17.14
N LYS A 95 -14.87 4.71 -17.01
CA LYS A 95 -16.17 4.99 -17.64
C LYS A 95 -16.23 4.63 -19.12
N ASN A 96 -15.15 4.88 -19.85
CA ASN A 96 -15.05 4.62 -21.30
C ASN A 96 -14.20 3.39 -21.64
N HIS A 97 -13.85 2.56 -20.64
CA HIS A 97 -12.98 1.41 -20.85
C HIS A 97 -13.79 0.14 -21.19
N ALA A 98 -13.31 -0.66 -22.16
CA ALA A 98 -14.02 -1.84 -22.63
C ALA A 98 -14.08 -2.98 -21.59
N HIS A 99 -13.16 -3.02 -20.62
CA HIS A 99 -12.94 -4.17 -19.73
C HIS A 99 -13.11 -3.82 -18.23
N VAL A 100 -14.16 -3.07 -17.89
CA VAL A 100 -14.38 -2.59 -16.50
C VAL A 100 -14.59 -3.74 -15.52
N LEU A 101 -15.35 -4.76 -15.90
CA LEU A 101 -15.65 -5.92 -15.04
C LEU A 101 -14.39 -6.74 -14.76
N GLU A 102 -13.58 -7.00 -15.79
CA GLU A 102 -12.32 -7.71 -15.67
C GLU A 102 -11.34 -6.96 -14.78
N PHE A 103 -11.26 -5.64 -14.90
CA PHE A 103 -10.45 -4.82 -14.03
C PHE A 103 -10.80 -5.04 -12.56
N TYR A 104 -12.07 -4.94 -12.21
CA TYR A 104 -12.50 -5.10 -10.83
C TYR A 104 -12.38 -6.54 -10.33
N MET A 105 -12.67 -7.55 -11.16
CA MET A 105 -12.47 -8.95 -10.76
C MET A 105 -11.01 -9.22 -10.39
N LEU A 106 -10.05 -8.74 -11.18
CA LEU A 106 -8.62 -8.90 -10.92
C LEU A 106 -8.18 -8.08 -9.69
N LEU A 107 -8.64 -6.84 -9.57
CA LEU A 107 -8.31 -5.97 -8.43
C LEU A 107 -8.82 -6.56 -7.11
N LEU A 108 -10.08 -7.05 -7.09
CA LEU A 108 -10.68 -7.65 -5.90
C LEU A 108 -10.10 -9.03 -5.58
N ALA A 109 -9.70 -9.82 -6.58
CA ALA A 109 -8.96 -11.06 -6.36
C ALA A 109 -7.60 -10.79 -5.70
N SER A 110 -6.92 -9.72 -6.10
CA SER A 110 -5.70 -9.26 -5.43
C SER A 110 -5.96 -8.84 -3.98
N LEU A 111 -7.03 -8.09 -3.72
CA LEU A 111 -7.41 -7.69 -2.35
C LEU A 111 -7.75 -8.90 -1.49
N LEU A 112 -8.45 -9.89 -2.05
CA LEU A 112 -8.76 -11.15 -1.37
C LEU A 112 -7.48 -11.90 -0.98
N GLY A 113 -6.49 -11.97 -1.88
CA GLY A 113 -5.17 -12.53 -1.59
C GLY A 113 -4.47 -11.81 -0.43
N MET A 114 -4.55 -10.48 -0.38
CA MET A 114 -4.00 -9.69 0.72
C MET A 114 -4.71 -9.99 2.06
N PHE A 115 -6.04 -10.19 2.05
CA PHE A 115 -6.80 -10.55 3.25
C PHE A 115 -6.39 -11.93 3.77
N PHE A 116 -6.23 -12.92 2.88
CA PHE A 116 -5.70 -14.23 3.27
C PHE A 116 -4.28 -14.13 3.84
N MET A 117 -3.42 -13.34 3.21
CA MET A 117 -2.05 -13.12 3.67
C MET A 117 -1.99 -12.50 5.08
N ILE A 118 -2.81 -11.50 5.37
CA ILE A 118 -2.90 -10.83 6.68
C ILE A 118 -3.46 -11.80 7.75
N SER A 119 -4.41 -12.65 7.37
CA SER A 119 -5.02 -13.64 8.26
C SER A 119 -4.23 -14.93 8.40
N ALA A 120 -3.08 -15.07 7.72
CA ALA A 120 -2.31 -16.30 7.76
C ALA A 120 -1.76 -16.58 9.16
N GLY A 121 -1.98 -17.82 9.65
CA GLY A 121 -1.33 -18.39 10.82
C GLY A 121 -0.21 -19.37 10.46
N ASN A 122 0.03 -19.55 9.16
CA ASN A 122 0.93 -20.55 8.61
C ASN A 122 1.68 -19.96 7.39
N LEU A 123 2.96 -20.32 7.22
CA LEU A 123 3.80 -19.83 6.13
C LEU A 123 3.28 -20.21 4.73
N MET A 124 2.56 -21.35 4.61
CA MET A 124 1.97 -21.77 3.33
C MET A 124 0.77 -20.90 2.96
N VAL A 125 -0.13 -20.63 3.89
CA VAL A 125 -1.29 -19.74 3.66
C VAL A 125 -0.82 -18.33 3.35
N PHE A 126 0.20 -17.85 4.05
CA PHE A 126 0.86 -16.59 3.73
C PHE A 126 1.36 -16.57 2.28
N TYR A 127 2.08 -17.61 1.85
CA TYR A 127 2.62 -17.69 0.48
C TYR A 127 1.52 -17.75 -0.59
N VAL A 128 0.49 -18.56 -0.38
CA VAL A 128 -0.67 -18.65 -1.30
C VAL A 128 -1.39 -17.30 -1.40
N GLY A 129 -1.61 -16.62 -0.26
CA GLY A 129 -2.19 -15.28 -0.24
C GLY A 129 -1.34 -14.26 -0.98
N LEU A 130 -0.01 -14.35 -0.86
CA LEU A 130 0.95 -13.53 -1.59
C LEU A 130 0.82 -13.70 -3.10
N GLU A 131 0.79 -14.95 -3.60
CA GLU A 131 0.66 -15.22 -5.04
C GLU A 131 -0.70 -14.80 -5.56
N LEU A 132 -1.78 -15.09 -4.82
CA LEU A 132 -3.13 -14.64 -5.17
C LEU A 132 -3.23 -13.12 -5.23
N SER A 133 -2.47 -12.38 -4.41
CA SER A 133 -2.43 -10.92 -4.47
C SER A 133 -1.62 -10.39 -5.65
N THR A 134 -0.58 -11.11 -6.08
CA THR A 134 0.43 -10.59 -7.01
C THR A 134 0.11 -10.86 -8.47
N ILE A 135 -0.33 -12.09 -8.79
CA ILE A 135 -0.59 -12.50 -10.19
C ILE A 135 -1.66 -11.62 -10.84
N PRO A 136 -2.82 -11.35 -10.19
CA PRO A 136 -3.80 -10.43 -10.76
C PRO A 136 -3.27 -9.01 -10.94
N LEU A 137 -2.41 -8.51 -10.04
CA LEU A 137 -1.83 -7.17 -10.16
C LEU A 137 -0.89 -7.05 -11.36
N ALA A 138 -0.15 -8.08 -11.70
CA ALA A 138 0.68 -8.07 -12.90
C ALA A 138 -0.19 -7.97 -14.18
N ALA A 139 -1.34 -8.64 -14.20
CA ALA A 139 -2.30 -8.52 -15.30
C ALA A 139 -2.90 -7.11 -15.37
N VAL A 140 -3.30 -6.53 -14.24
CA VAL A 140 -3.85 -5.16 -14.18
C VAL A 140 -2.81 -4.10 -14.52
N ALA A 141 -1.52 -4.35 -14.26
CA ALA A 141 -0.45 -3.44 -14.68
C ALA A 141 -0.37 -3.25 -16.20
N ASN A 142 -0.78 -4.25 -16.98
CA ASN A 142 -0.91 -4.18 -18.45
C ASN A 142 -2.32 -3.85 -18.92
N PHE A 143 -3.12 -3.11 -18.17
CA PHE A 143 -4.53 -2.94 -18.54
C PHE A 143 -4.74 -2.01 -19.73
N ASP A 144 -3.85 -1.06 -19.97
CA ASP A 144 -3.80 -0.26 -21.21
C ASP A 144 -3.06 -1.04 -22.31
N LEU A 145 -3.72 -2.03 -22.91
CA LEU A 145 -3.13 -3.00 -23.84
C LEU A 145 -2.45 -2.36 -25.07
N GLU A 146 -2.91 -1.19 -25.48
CA GLU A 146 -2.36 -0.46 -26.63
C GLU A 146 -1.04 0.28 -26.32
N LYS A 147 -0.72 0.46 -25.02
CA LYS A 147 0.48 1.20 -24.59
C LYS A 147 1.64 0.24 -24.36
N ARG A 148 2.70 0.35 -25.17
CA ARG A 148 3.92 -0.44 -25.00
C ARG A 148 4.52 -0.31 -23.59
N GLN A 149 4.45 0.87 -22.98
CA GLN A 149 4.93 1.11 -21.62
C GLN A 149 4.17 0.29 -20.57
N SER A 150 2.86 0.09 -20.76
CA SER A 150 2.04 -0.75 -19.88
C SER A 150 2.46 -2.22 -19.95
N SER A 151 2.70 -2.74 -21.16
CA SER A 151 3.20 -4.10 -21.36
C SER A 151 4.60 -4.31 -20.77
N GLU A 152 5.49 -3.32 -20.92
CA GLU A 152 6.83 -3.35 -20.30
C GLU A 152 6.74 -3.34 -18.77
N ALA A 153 5.87 -2.52 -18.19
CA ALA A 153 5.64 -2.47 -16.76
C ALA A 153 5.16 -3.82 -16.20
N ALA A 154 4.19 -4.45 -16.85
CA ALA A 154 3.68 -5.76 -16.45
C ALA A 154 4.74 -6.86 -16.55
N MET A 155 5.53 -6.89 -17.64
CA MET A 155 6.63 -7.83 -17.83
C MET A 155 7.70 -7.67 -16.73
N LYS A 156 8.09 -6.45 -16.42
CA LYS A 156 9.04 -6.17 -15.33
C LYS A 156 8.46 -6.62 -13.98
N LEU A 157 7.20 -6.36 -13.72
CA LEU A 157 6.54 -6.74 -12.47
C LEU A 157 6.46 -8.26 -12.33
N ILE A 158 5.96 -8.99 -13.34
CA ILE A 158 5.74 -10.43 -13.23
C ILE A 158 7.06 -11.21 -13.10
N ILE A 159 8.06 -10.89 -13.93
CA ILE A 159 9.36 -11.59 -13.92
C ILE A 159 10.09 -11.35 -12.61
N SER A 160 10.19 -10.08 -12.17
CA SER A 160 10.88 -9.74 -10.93
C SER A 160 10.14 -10.29 -9.71
N SER A 161 8.80 -10.29 -9.76
CA SER A 161 7.97 -10.86 -8.68
C SER A 161 8.12 -12.37 -8.59
N ALA A 162 8.11 -13.10 -9.72
CA ALA A 162 8.28 -14.54 -9.74
C ALA A 162 9.66 -14.94 -9.17
N PHE A 163 10.71 -14.24 -9.53
CA PHE A 163 12.04 -14.46 -8.96
C PHE A 163 12.05 -14.22 -7.43
N SER A 164 11.48 -13.12 -6.98
CA SER A 164 11.39 -12.79 -5.56
C SER A 164 10.55 -13.80 -4.76
N SER A 165 9.41 -14.23 -5.32
CA SER A 165 8.56 -15.27 -4.73
C SER A 165 9.29 -16.62 -4.65
N GLY A 166 10.10 -16.96 -5.65
CA GLY A 166 10.94 -18.15 -5.63
C GLY A 166 11.98 -18.15 -4.49
N LEU A 167 12.65 -16.99 -4.27
CA LEU A 167 13.56 -16.81 -3.13
C LEU A 167 12.83 -16.97 -1.79
N LEU A 168 11.66 -16.35 -1.67
CA LEU A 168 10.84 -16.43 -0.47
C LEU A 168 10.39 -17.87 -0.20
N LEU A 169 9.91 -18.58 -1.22
CA LEU A 169 9.49 -19.98 -1.10
C LEU A 169 10.66 -20.90 -0.71
N PHE A 170 11.84 -20.66 -1.27
CA PHE A 170 13.04 -21.39 -0.89
C PHE A 170 13.42 -21.13 0.58
N GLY A 171 13.32 -19.86 1.03
CA GLY A 171 13.48 -19.53 2.45
C GLY A 171 12.48 -20.26 3.35
N ILE A 172 11.19 -20.32 2.96
CA ILE A 172 10.15 -21.10 3.68
C ILE A 172 10.53 -22.59 3.73
N SER A 173 11.00 -23.16 2.63
CA SER A 173 11.42 -24.55 2.56
C SER A 173 12.57 -24.86 3.54
N LEU A 174 13.55 -23.97 3.66
CA LEU A 174 14.65 -24.12 4.62
C LEU A 174 14.16 -24.01 6.07
N VAL A 175 13.23 -23.08 6.37
CA VAL A 175 12.60 -22.98 7.69
C VAL A 175 11.87 -24.29 8.03
N TYR A 176 11.11 -24.83 7.06
CA TYR A 176 10.44 -26.13 7.23
C TYR A 176 11.43 -27.26 7.47
N GLY A 177 12.53 -27.31 6.72
CA GLY A 177 13.58 -28.31 6.91
C GLY A 177 14.24 -28.26 8.29
N LEU A 178 14.32 -27.07 8.90
CA LEU A 178 14.88 -26.86 10.25
C LEU A 178 13.89 -27.16 11.38
N THR A 179 12.60 -26.89 11.18
CA THR A 179 11.58 -26.92 12.24
C THR A 179 10.55 -28.04 12.08
N GLY A 180 10.47 -28.67 10.90
CA GLY A 180 9.45 -29.66 10.58
C GLY A 180 8.02 -29.12 10.54
N SER A 181 7.83 -27.78 10.64
CA SER A 181 6.51 -27.14 10.66
C SER A 181 6.48 -25.87 9.82
N LEU A 182 5.28 -25.51 9.37
CA LEU A 182 4.98 -24.22 8.71
C LEU A 182 4.11 -23.31 9.59
N ASP A 183 3.58 -23.82 10.71
CA ASP A 183 2.75 -23.05 11.63
C ASP A 183 3.58 -21.98 12.35
N PHE A 184 3.07 -20.77 12.41
CA PHE A 184 3.80 -19.61 12.97
C PHE A 184 4.21 -19.83 14.43
N TYR A 185 3.31 -20.39 15.23
CA TYR A 185 3.58 -20.63 16.65
C TYR A 185 4.62 -21.74 16.84
N VAL A 186 4.44 -22.88 16.16
CA VAL A 186 5.36 -24.02 16.26
C VAL A 186 6.76 -23.62 15.77
N VAL A 187 6.84 -22.93 14.62
CA VAL A 187 8.11 -22.44 14.08
C VAL A 187 8.81 -21.52 15.10
N SER A 188 8.08 -20.57 15.70
CA SER A 188 8.67 -19.62 16.66
C SER A 188 9.27 -20.30 17.90
N GLN A 189 8.71 -21.43 18.33
CA GLN A 189 9.22 -22.21 19.49
C GLN A 189 10.43 -23.06 19.15
N GLN A 190 10.58 -23.48 17.89
CA GLN A 190 11.63 -24.39 17.45
C GLN A 190 12.83 -23.69 16.82
N ILE A 191 12.68 -22.42 16.44
CA ILE A 191 13.74 -21.62 15.85
C ILE A 191 14.91 -21.47 16.85
N GLN A 192 16.09 -21.93 16.43
CA GLN A 192 17.36 -21.70 17.12
C GLN A 192 18.33 -21.02 16.16
N MET A 193 19.11 -20.05 16.68
CA MET A 193 20.07 -19.31 15.87
C MET A 193 21.10 -20.28 15.26
N SER A 194 21.15 -20.30 13.93
CA SER A 194 22.12 -21.05 13.16
C SER A 194 22.43 -20.33 11.84
N PRO A 195 23.60 -20.57 11.22
CA PRO A 195 23.92 -19.98 9.92
C PRO A 195 22.88 -20.31 8.85
N LEU A 196 22.32 -21.53 8.85
CA LEU A 196 21.29 -21.94 7.90
C LEU A 196 19.97 -21.21 8.12
N LEU A 197 19.58 -20.99 9.38
CA LEU A 197 18.39 -20.19 9.70
C LEU A 197 18.56 -18.74 9.29
N LEU A 198 19.72 -18.13 9.51
CA LEU A 198 20.00 -16.76 9.07
C LEU A 198 19.96 -16.66 7.56
N PHE A 199 20.47 -17.65 6.83
CA PHE A 199 20.38 -17.70 5.37
C PHE A 199 18.93 -17.82 4.90
N ALA A 200 18.12 -18.71 5.51
CA ALA A 200 16.69 -18.84 5.24
C ALA A 200 15.95 -17.53 5.48
N PHE A 201 16.26 -16.83 6.59
CA PHE A 201 15.67 -15.53 6.90
C PHE A 201 16.05 -14.46 5.86
N ILE A 202 17.29 -14.42 5.38
CA ILE A 202 17.73 -13.46 4.33
C ILE A 202 16.96 -13.71 3.03
N LEU A 203 16.71 -14.96 2.66
CA LEU A 203 15.90 -15.30 1.49
C LEU A 203 14.44 -14.86 1.63
N LEU A 204 13.82 -15.10 2.78
CA LEU A 204 12.50 -14.61 3.12
C LEU A 204 12.43 -13.07 3.08
N LEU A 205 13.42 -12.41 3.69
CA LEU A 205 13.53 -10.97 3.69
C LEU A 205 13.67 -10.40 2.26
N GLY A 206 14.38 -11.09 1.36
CA GLY A 206 14.45 -10.72 -0.05
C GLY A 206 13.08 -10.63 -0.72
N GLY A 207 12.17 -11.59 -0.42
CA GLY A 207 10.78 -11.54 -0.87
C GLY A 207 10.00 -10.34 -0.32
N PHE A 208 10.06 -10.10 0.98
CA PHE A 208 9.45 -8.92 1.60
C PHE A 208 10.04 -7.60 1.07
N ALA A 209 11.36 -7.54 0.92
CA ALA A 209 12.06 -6.37 0.42
C ALA A 209 11.64 -6.01 -1.01
N PHE A 210 11.46 -7.00 -1.88
CA PHE A 210 10.92 -6.78 -3.22
C PHE A 210 9.51 -6.18 -3.17
N LYS A 211 8.58 -6.80 -2.44
CA LYS A 211 7.18 -6.37 -2.38
C LYS A 211 7.01 -4.98 -1.77
N THR A 212 7.83 -4.62 -0.81
CA THR A 212 7.83 -3.30 -0.16
C THR A 212 8.73 -2.28 -0.85
N SER A 213 9.43 -2.69 -1.92
CA SER A 213 10.36 -1.84 -2.68
C SER A 213 11.55 -1.34 -1.88
N LEU A 214 12.12 -2.17 -1.02
CA LEU A 214 13.34 -1.84 -0.28
C LEU A 214 14.59 -2.01 -1.15
N VAL A 215 15.59 -1.19 -0.91
CA VAL A 215 16.89 -1.33 -1.56
C VAL A 215 17.58 -2.62 -1.07
N PRO A 216 18.13 -3.46 -1.97
CA PRO A 216 18.36 -3.26 -3.41
C PRO A 216 17.20 -3.72 -4.32
N PHE A 217 16.11 -4.24 -3.81
CA PHE A 217 15.01 -4.84 -4.58
C PHE A 217 13.97 -3.82 -5.10
N HIS A 218 14.30 -2.54 -5.19
CA HIS A 218 13.39 -1.43 -5.51
C HIS A 218 13.28 -1.09 -7.00
N LEU A 219 14.18 -1.59 -7.85
CA LEU A 219 14.36 -1.11 -9.24
C LEU A 219 13.09 -1.22 -10.10
N TRP A 220 12.26 -2.21 -9.87
CA TRP A 220 11.00 -2.40 -10.60
C TRP A 220 9.99 -1.27 -10.37
N THR A 221 10.01 -0.65 -9.18
CA THR A 221 8.94 0.22 -8.70
C THR A 221 8.74 1.45 -9.56
N ALA A 222 9.81 2.16 -9.91
CA ALA A 222 9.72 3.38 -10.69
C ALA A 222 9.20 3.12 -12.10
N ASP A 223 9.70 2.07 -12.75
CA ASP A 223 9.32 1.71 -14.12
C ASP A 223 7.88 1.18 -14.19
N VAL A 224 7.48 0.36 -13.21
CA VAL A 224 6.11 -0.18 -13.15
C VAL A 224 5.10 0.94 -12.83
N TYR A 225 5.42 1.85 -11.91
CA TYR A 225 4.51 2.95 -11.58
C TYR A 225 4.33 3.93 -12.75
N GLU A 226 5.41 4.22 -13.48
CA GLU A 226 5.34 5.09 -14.66
C GLU A 226 4.55 4.43 -15.79
N GLY A 227 4.78 3.14 -16.06
CA GLY A 227 4.16 2.45 -17.18
C GLY A 227 2.72 1.98 -16.95
N SER A 228 2.31 1.72 -15.70
CA SER A 228 0.97 1.26 -15.39
C SER A 228 -0.08 2.39 -15.44
N PRO A 229 -1.37 2.07 -15.66
CA PRO A 229 -2.46 3.03 -15.47
C PRO A 229 -2.43 3.65 -14.06
N VAL A 230 -2.76 4.95 -13.93
CA VAL A 230 -2.63 5.65 -12.64
C VAL A 230 -3.40 4.99 -11.49
N PRO A 231 -4.64 4.48 -11.65
CA PRO A 231 -5.33 3.77 -10.58
C PRO A 231 -4.60 2.49 -10.13
N VAL A 232 -3.92 1.81 -11.04
CA VAL A 232 -3.10 0.63 -10.74
C VAL A 232 -1.84 1.03 -9.98
N THR A 233 -1.18 2.10 -10.40
CA THR A 233 -0.06 2.70 -9.66
C THR A 233 -0.48 3.08 -8.23
N SER A 234 -1.67 3.66 -8.06
CA SER A 234 -2.25 3.98 -6.75
C SER A 234 -2.40 2.73 -5.89
N TYR A 235 -2.95 1.66 -6.45
CA TYR A 235 -3.16 0.40 -5.75
C TYR A 235 -1.84 -0.28 -5.34
N LEU A 236 -0.87 -0.36 -6.26
CA LEU A 236 0.46 -0.90 -5.99
C LEU A 236 1.20 -0.11 -4.91
N SER A 237 1.11 1.23 -4.96
CA SER A 237 1.87 2.09 -4.06
C SER A 237 1.37 2.08 -2.62
N VAL A 238 0.08 1.85 -2.41
CA VAL A 238 -0.58 2.04 -1.11
C VAL A 238 -1.15 0.73 -0.57
N ILE A 239 -2.05 0.08 -1.33
CA ILE A 239 -2.78 -1.09 -0.84
C ILE A 239 -1.86 -2.30 -0.78
N SER A 240 -1.18 -2.61 -1.88
CA SER A 240 -0.25 -3.73 -1.94
C SER A 240 0.88 -3.57 -0.93
N LYS A 241 1.57 -2.42 -0.91
CA LYS A 241 2.64 -2.18 0.06
C LYS A 241 2.15 -2.17 1.50
N GLY A 242 0.99 -1.58 1.78
CA GLY A 242 0.38 -1.56 3.11
C GLY A 242 0.13 -2.97 3.63
N ALA A 243 -0.50 -3.82 2.83
CA ALA A 243 -0.73 -5.22 3.17
C ALA A 243 0.57 -5.97 3.50
N PHE A 244 1.62 -5.76 2.67
CA PHE A 244 2.91 -6.39 2.91
C PHE A 244 3.59 -5.90 4.17
N PHE A 245 3.48 -4.62 4.53
CA PHE A 245 4.02 -4.11 5.80
C PHE A 245 3.28 -4.68 7.01
N PHE A 246 1.95 -4.82 6.97
CA PHE A 246 1.19 -5.45 8.05
C PHE A 246 1.65 -6.88 8.31
N VAL A 247 1.75 -7.68 7.24
CA VAL A 247 2.23 -9.05 7.35
C VAL A 247 3.70 -9.12 7.76
N PHE A 248 4.53 -8.20 7.28
CA PHE A 248 5.94 -8.16 7.62
C PHE A 248 6.16 -7.93 9.13
N VAL A 249 5.42 -6.99 9.73
CA VAL A 249 5.41 -6.79 11.19
C VAL A 249 4.95 -8.07 11.89
N SER A 250 3.83 -8.65 11.46
CA SER A 250 3.28 -9.87 12.06
C SER A 250 4.29 -11.03 12.02
N VAL A 251 4.89 -11.32 10.86
CA VAL A 251 5.86 -12.42 10.70
C VAL A 251 7.13 -12.18 11.51
N LEU A 252 7.67 -10.95 11.51
CA LEU A 252 8.88 -10.64 12.29
C LEU A 252 8.65 -10.81 13.80
N TYR A 253 7.51 -10.32 14.31
CA TYR A 253 7.27 -10.27 15.75
C TYR A 253 6.70 -11.59 16.30
N THR A 254 6.05 -12.42 15.46
CA THR A 254 5.55 -13.73 15.89
C THR A 254 6.52 -14.86 15.56
N VAL A 255 6.98 -14.97 14.31
CA VAL A 255 7.80 -16.10 13.85
C VAL A 255 9.27 -15.90 14.15
N PHE A 256 9.82 -14.71 13.79
CA PHE A 256 11.26 -14.41 13.87
C PHE A 256 11.65 -13.53 15.06
N ASN A 257 10.80 -13.41 16.07
CA ASN A 257 11.14 -12.69 17.31
C ASN A 257 12.43 -13.19 17.98
N PRO A 258 12.75 -14.51 18.02
CA PRO A 258 14.02 -15.00 18.57
C PRO A 258 15.28 -14.46 17.83
N LEU A 259 15.13 -13.95 16.62
CA LEU A 259 16.21 -13.35 15.83
C LEU A 259 16.22 -11.81 15.89
N ALA A 260 15.55 -11.18 16.87
CA ALA A 260 15.31 -9.75 16.92
C ALA A 260 16.58 -8.90 16.76
N ASP A 261 17.68 -9.26 17.40
CA ASP A 261 18.95 -8.53 17.32
C ASP A 261 19.60 -8.63 15.92
N SER A 262 19.40 -9.75 15.22
CA SER A 262 19.97 -9.97 13.90
C SER A 262 19.19 -9.21 12.84
N TRP A 263 17.85 -9.35 12.82
CA TRP A 263 17.06 -8.63 11.82
C TRP A 263 16.99 -7.13 12.08
N TYR A 264 17.14 -6.66 13.33
CA TYR A 264 17.27 -5.23 13.64
C TYR A 264 18.41 -4.58 12.86
N ARG A 265 19.61 -5.18 12.90
CA ARG A 265 20.80 -4.65 12.18
C ARG A 265 20.58 -4.59 10.68
N ILE A 266 19.93 -5.63 10.13
CA ILE A 266 19.61 -5.69 8.69
C ILE A 266 18.58 -4.61 8.33
N LEU A 267 17.50 -4.46 9.11
CA LEU A 267 16.48 -3.45 8.87
C LEU A 267 17.02 -2.03 9.02
N PHE A 268 17.93 -1.79 9.97
CA PHE A 268 18.63 -0.51 10.09
C PHE A 268 19.33 -0.14 8.78
N LEU A 269 20.16 -1.04 8.26
CA LEU A 269 20.90 -0.80 7.02
C LEU A 269 19.95 -0.59 5.83
N LEU A 270 18.94 -1.46 5.68
CA LEU A 270 17.94 -1.36 4.61
C LEU A 270 17.14 -0.06 4.70
N SER A 271 16.75 0.37 5.90
CA SER A 271 16.04 1.63 6.13
C SER A 271 16.85 2.82 5.64
N VAL A 272 18.11 2.94 6.06
CA VAL A 272 19.01 4.03 5.65
C VAL A 272 19.20 4.05 4.14
N LEU A 273 19.56 2.91 3.54
CA LEU A 273 19.79 2.81 2.10
C LEU A 273 18.52 3.14 1.31
N THR A 274 17.36 2.68 1.78
CA THR A 274 16.08 2.88 1.10
C THR A 274 15.63 4.34 1.16
N MET A 275 15.77 5.00 2.32
CA MET A 275 15.46 6.43 2.43
C MET A 275 16.37 7.29 1.55
N LEU A 276 17.69 7.06 1.61
CA LEU A 276 18.66 7.82 0.82
C LEU A 276 18.42 7.63 -0.68
N THR A 277 18.32 6.39 -1.13
CA THR A 277 18.12 6.09 -2.56
C THR A 277 16.80 6.67 -3.06
N GLY A 278 15.70 6.43 -2.35
CA GLY A 278 14.38 6.96 -2.72
C GLY A 278 14.40 8.49 -2.86
N ASN A 279 14.93 9.20 -1.87
CA ASN A 279 14.95 10.66 -1.87
C ASN A 279 15.90 11.24 -2.94
N LEU A 280 17.12 10.70 -3.07
CA LEU A 280 18.09 11.21 -4.04
C LEU A 280 17.63 11.01 -5.48
N PHE A 281 16.99 9.88 -5.79
CA PHE A 281 16.46 9.64 -7.14
C PHE A 281 15.19 10.45 -7.41
N ALA A 282 14.35 10.70 -6.40
CA ALA A 282 13.17 11.57 -6.53
C ALA A 282 13.52 12.99 -7.00
N LEU A 283 14.65 13.54 -6.54
CA LEU A 283 15.12 14.89 -6.91
C LEU A 283 15.31 15.11 -8.41
N ARG A 284 15.57 14.05 -9.19
CA ARG A 284 15.86 14.13 -10.62
C ARG A 284 14.70 13.75 -11.53
N GLN A 285 13.53 13.48 -10.96
CA GLN A 285 12.39 13.03 -11.77
C GLN A 285 11.63 14.19 -12.39
N HIS A 286 11.20 13.97 -13.64
CA HIS A 286 10.37 14.91 -14.41
C HIS A 286 8.94 14.39 -14.60
N ASN A 287 8.71 13.09 -14.50
CA ASN A 287 7.39 12.48 -14.50
C ASN A 287 6.87 12.36 -13.06
N LEU A 288 5.61 12.80 -12.82
CA LEU A 288 5.02 12.81 -11.46
C LEU A 288 4.78 11.40 -10.91
N LYS A 289 4.37 10.43 -11.73
CA LYS A 289 4.22 9.04 -11.28
C LYS A 289 5.56 8.47 -10.82
N ARG A 290 6.63 8.74 -11.57
CA ARG A 290 7.98 8.29 -11.25
C ARG A 290 8.55 9.01 -10.02
N LEU A 291 8.27 10.30 -9.85
CA LEU A 291 8.61 11.05 -8.64
C LEU A 291 7.91 10.43 -7.41
N LEU A 292 6.61 10.17 -7.50
CA LEU A 292 5.84 9.55 -6.41
C LEU A 292 6.26 8.08 -6.17
N ALA A 293 6.77 7.38 -7.19
CA ALA A 293 7.35 6.05 -7.03
C ALA A 293 8.62 6.08 -6.15
N PHE A 294 9.58 6.96 -6.44
CA PHE A 294 10.78 7.13 -5.61
C PHE A 294 10.45 7.69 -4.22
N SER A 295 9.47 8.59 -4.14
CA SER A 295 8.89 9.01 -2.87
C SER A 295 8.37 7.81 -2.07
N SER A 296 7.63 6.89 -2.70
CA SER A 296 7.09 5.70 -2.01
C SER A 296 8.18 4.73 -1.55
N ILE A 297 9.33 4.66 -2.26
CA ILE A 297 10.52 3.94 -1.82
C ILE A 297 11.08 4.58 -0.55
N ALA A 298 11.25 5.90 -0.53
CA ALA A 298 11.71 6.61 0.67
C ALA A 298 10.76 6.39 1.88
N GLN A 299 9.43 6.46 1.67
CA GLN A 299 8.44 6.22 2.73
C GLN A 299 8.53 4.77 3.27
N ALA A 300 8.82 3.78 2.42
CA ALA A 300 9.08 2.40 2.87
C ALA A 300 10.27 2.33 3.84
N GLY A 301 11.32 3.10 3.58
CA GLY A 301 12.46 3.24 4.51
C GLY A 301 12.05 3.80 5.88
N PHE A 302 11.13 4.78 5.92
CA PHE A 302 10.60 5.29 7.19
C PHE A 302 9.76 4.24 7.94
N VAL A 303 8.97 3.44 7.24
CA VAL A 303 8.20 2.34 7.89
C VAL A 303 9.12 1.35 8.56
N LEU A 304 10.28 1.02 7.96
CA LEU A 304 11.26 0.12 8.59
C LEU A 304 11.78 0.64 9.95
N ILE A 305 11.82 1.96 10.16
CA ILE A 305 12.21 2.54 11.46
C ILE A 305 11.21 2.11 12.54
N GLY A 306 9.90 2.25 12.25
CA GLY A 306 8.86 1.80 13.16
C GLY A 306 8.93 0.30 13.44
N ILE A 307 9.16 -0.52 12.40
CA ILE A 307 9.31 -1.98 12.54
C ILE A 307 10.54 -2.32 13.39
N SER A 308 11.66 -1.59 13.22
CA SER A 308 12.89 -1.87 13.96
C SER A 308 12.76 -1.65 15.47
N GLY A 309 11.76 -0.89 15.93
CA GLY A 309 11.44 -0.72 17.34
C GLY A 309 11.10 -2.02 18.08
N SER A 310 10.68 -3.06 17.35
CA SER A 310 10.38 -4.40 17.92
C SER A 310 9.41 -4.36 19.10
N SER A 311 8.39 -3.53 19.01
CA SER A 311 7.47 -3.24 20.12
C SER A 311 6.03 -3.10 19.61
N ARG A 312 5.09 -3.11 20.57
CA ARG A 312 3.67 -2.79 20.28
C ARG A 312 3.52 -1.35 19.77
N GLU A 313 4.34 -0.41 20.28
CA GLU A 313 4.43 0.96 19.78
C GLU A 313 4.86 0.98 18.31
N GLY A 314 5.81 0.15 17.93
CA GLY A 314 6.25 -0.01 16.54
C GLY A 314 5.10 -0.49 15.64
N THR A 315 4.36 -1.51 16.06
CA THR A 315 3.18 -2.01 15.33
C THR A 315 2.11 -0.91 15.15
N ALA A 316 1.74 -0.24 16.25
CA ALA A 316 0.73 0.84 16.20
C ALA A 316 1.17 2.00 15.30
N SER A 317 2.46 2.39 15.37
CA SER A 317 3.04 3.45 14.54
C SER A 317 3.01 3.09 13.06
N VAL A 318 3.31 1.85 12.69
CA VAL A 318 3.26 1.37 11.30
C VAL A 318 1.83 1.40 10.77
N ILE A 319 0.85 0.88 11.51
CA ILE A 319 -0.55 0.85 11.10
C ILE A 319 -1.09 2.28 10.93
N TYR A 320 -0.82 3.15 11.91
CA TYR A 320 -1.21 4.55 11.85
C TYR A 320 -0.59 5.28 10.67
N PHE A 321 0.72 5.05 10.42
CA PHE A 321 1.41 5.64 9.29
C PHE A 321 0.82 5.16 7.95
N ILE A 322 0.54 3.86 7.79
CA ILE A 322 -0.05 3.31 6.56
C ILE A 322 -1.43 3.91 6.31
N LEU A 323 -2.26 4.07 7.35
CA LEU A 323 -3.56 4.74 7.23
C LEU A 323 -3.41 6.17 6.68
N ILE A 324 -2.48 6.95 7.21
CA ILE A 324 -2.18 8.31 6.74
C ILE A 324 -1.61 8.30 5.32
N TYR A 325 -0.69 7.38 5.05
CA TYR A 325 -0.05 7.25 3.76
C TYR A 325 -1.04 6.94 2.64
N ILE A 326 -2.08 6.13 2.93
CA ILE A 326 -3.20 5.88 2.01
C ILE A 326 -3.79 7.22 1.54
N PHE A 327 -4.25 8.06 2.44
CA PHE A 327 -4.91 9.30 2.06
C PHE A 327 -3.96 10.31 1.41
N SER A 328 -2.74 10.42 1.92
CA SER A 328 -1.75 11.36 1.39
C SER A 328 -1.29 11.00 -0.01
N ASN A 329 -1.02 9.71 -0.25
CA ASN A 329 -0.57 9.25 -1.56
C ASN A 329 -1.73 9.20 -2.58
N LEU A 330 -2.92 8.73 -2.16
CA LEU A 330 -4.11 8.73 -3.01
C LEU A 330 -4.59 10.14 -3.33
N GLY A 331 -4.40 11.12 -2.45
CA GLY A 331 -4.65 12.51 -2.76
C GLY A 331 -3.77 13.02 -3.90
N ALA A 332 -2.47 12.74 -3.83
CA ALA A 332 -1.51 13.14 -4.88
C ALA A 332 -1.73 12.36 -6.19
N LEU A 333 -1.75 11.03 -6.15
CA LEU A 333 -2.00 10.19 -7.34
C LEU A 333 -3.40 10.38 -7.92
N GLY A 334 -4.40 10.68 -7.10
CA GLY A 334 -5.75 10.98 -7.56
C GLY A 334 -5.84 12.27 -8.38
N VAL A 335 -5.03 13.28 -8.06
CA VAL A 335 -4.89 14.48 -8.92
C VAL A 335 -4.21 14.10 -10.24
N VAL A 336 -3.16 13.28 -10.19
CA VAL A 336 -2.49 12.79 -11.41
C VAL A 336 -3.48 11.96 -12.25
N ALA A 337 -4.30 11.09 -11.62
CA ALA A 337 -5.32 10.30 -12.30
C ALA A 337 -6.36 11.16 -13.01
N ALA A 338 -6.86 12.21 -12.35
CA ALA A 338 -7.85 13.12 -12.91
C ALA A 338 -7.30 13.89 -14.13
N ILE A 339 -6.05 14.34 -14.05
CA ILE A 339 -5.40 15.07 -15.14
C ILE A 339 -5.01 14.14 -16.29
N SER A 340 -4.37 13.00 -15.98
CA SER A 340 -3.94 12.02 -16.98
C SER A 340 -5.13 11.44 -17.75
N ALA A 341 -6.25 11.11 -17.08
CA ALA A 341 -7.47 10.61 -17.74
C ALA A 341 -8.07 11.60 -18.75
N SER A 342 -7.94 12.91 -18.48
CA SER A 342 -8.54 13.96 -19.35
C SER A 342 -7.59 14.47 -20.42
N THR A 343 -6.28 14.50 -20.15
CA THR A 343 -5.30 15.20 -21.01
C THR A 343 -4.11 14.35 -21.43
N GLY A 344 -3.92 13.18 -20.82
CA GLY A 344 -2.73 12.33 -21.01
C GLY A 344 -1.43 12.91 -20.41
N LYS A 345 -1.50 14.04 -19.69
CA LYS A 345 -0.34 14.78 -19.18
C LYS A 345 0.10 14.24 -17.80
N GLU A 346 1.37 13.91 -17.65
CA GLU A 346 1.96 13.37 -16.43
C GLU A 346 3.33 14.00 -16.10
N SER A 347 3.85 14.88 -16.96
CA SER A 347 5.10 15.58 -16.72
C SER A 347 4.92 16.69 -15.68
N LEU A 348 5.93 16.88 -14.82
CA LEU A 348 5.95 17.97 -13.83
C LEU A 348 5.80 19.36 -14.49
N GLU A 349 6.27 19.52 -15.71
CA GLU A 349 6.17 20.79 -16.46
C GLU A 349 4.74 21.12 -16.86
N ASP A 350 3.91 20.10 -17.13
CA ASP A 350 2.51 20.27 -17.50
C ASP A 350 1.67 20.89 -16.36
N TYR A 351 2.11 20.72 -15.11
CA TYR A 351 1.40 21.24 -13.92
C TYR A 351 1.74 22.70 -13.60
N THR A 352 2.59 23.34 -14.42
CA THR A 352 2.98 24.75 -14.20
C THR A 352 1.77 25.67 -14.33
N GLY A 353 1.50 26.45 -13.26
CA GLY A 353 0.37 27.39 -13.22
C GLY A 353 -1.01 26.75 -13.05
N LEU A 354 -1.08 25.46 -12.68
CA LEU A 354 -2.33 24.70 -12.50
C LEU A 354 -3.34 25.38 -11.57
N HIS A 355 -2.86 26.11 -10.55
CA HIS A 355 -3.73 26.77 -9.59
C HIS A 355 -4.67 27.81 -10.23
N LYS A 356 -4.26 28.47 -11.31
CA LYS A 356 -5.08 29.48 -11.99
C LYS A 356 -6.31 28.90 -12.67
N THR A 357 -6.21 27.69 -13.20
CA THR A 357 -7.28 27.02 -13.96
C THR A 357 -8.03 25.97 -13.14
N ASN A 358 -7.32 25.23 -12.29
CA ASN A 358 -7.83 24.12 -11.48
C ASN A 358 -7.42 24.26 -10.00
N PRO A 359 -7.94 25.28 -9.27
CA PRO A 359 -7.52 25.55 -7.90
C PRO A 359 -7.81 24.37 -6.95
N PHE A 360 -8.94 23.68 -7.09
CA PHE A 360 -9.28 22.53 -6.27
C PHE A 360 -8.21 21.42 -6.37
N LEU A 361 -7.84 21.01 -7.59
CA LEU A 361 -6.81 19.99 -7.81
C LEU A 361 -5.45 20.42 -7.25
N SER A 362 -5.10 21.70 -7.40
CA SER A 362 -3.84 22.23 -6.89
C SER A 362 -3.77 22.21 -5.36
N TRP A 363 -4.86 22.54 -4.66
CA TRP A 363 -4.90 22.48 -3.21
C TRP A 363 -4.90 21.03 -2.70
N VAL A 364 -5.62 20.10 -3.36
CA VAL A 364 -5.57 18.67 -3.03
C VAL A 364 -4.13 18.15 -3.15
N MET A 365 -3.44 18.44 -4.26
CA MET A 365 -2.05 18.05 -4.46
C MET A 365 -1.14 18.65 -3.38
N ALA A 366 -1.26 19.95 -3.11
CA ALA A 366 -0.41 20.65 -2.14
C ALA A 366 -0.56 20.05 -0.72
N ILE A 367 -1.80 19.89 -0.24
CA ILE A 367 -2.08 19.31 1.09
C ILE A 367 -1.56 17.86 1.18
N SER A 368 -1.75 17.08 0.12
CA SER A 368 -1.25 15.71 0.03
C SER A 368 0.28 15.64 0.09
N LEU A 369 0.97 16.51 -0.66
CA LEU A 369 2.42 16.59 -0.66
C LEU A 369 2.97 17.13 0.68
N PHE A 370 2.29 18.08 1.32
CA PHE A 370 2.66 18.55 2.67
C PHE A 370 2.54 17.42 3.70
N SER A 371 1.52 16.59 3.58
CA SER A 371 1.37 15.41 4.42
C SER A 371 2.48 14.39 4.16
N LEU A 372 2.80 14.07 2.90
CA LEU A 372 3.92 13.19 2.56
C LEU A 372 5.28 13.73 3.02
N ALA A 373 5.46 15.05 2.99
CA ALA A 373 6.65 15.71 3.54
C ALA A 373 6.73 15.60 5.08
N GLY A 374 5.58 15.59 5.74
CA GLY A 374 5.49 15.61 7.21
C GLY A 374 5.49 17.03 7.77
N ILE A 375 4.76 17.96 7.14
CA ILE A 375 4.63 19.35 7.61
C ILE A 375 3.45 19.44 8.60
N PRO A 376 3.64 19.97 9.82
CA PRO A 376 2.52 20.26 10.72
C PRO A 376 1.56 21.30 10.07
N PRO A 377 0.25 21.22 10.29
CA PRO A 377 -0.50 20.32 11.16
C PRO A 377 -1.05 19.07 10.45
N THR A 378 -0.49 18.67 9.31
CA THR A 378 -1.00 17.53 8.56
C THR A 378 -0.74 16.20 9.27
N ALA A 379 -1.58 15.19 8.99
CA ALA A 379 -1.47 13.86 9.59
C ALA A 379 -0.08 13.21 9.38
N GLY A 380 0.56 13.46 8.22
CA GLY A 380 1.86 12.88 7.88
C GLY A 380 2.99 13.25 8.85
N PHE A 381 2.91 14.42 9.48
CA PHE A 381 3.85 14.80 10.55
C PHE A 381 3.74 13.82 11.72
N PHE A 382 2.53 13.60 12.23
CA PHE A 382 2.32 12.71 13.38
C PHE A 382 2.66 11.25 13.02
N GLY A 383 2.32 10.80 11.79
CA GLY A 383 2.70 9.46 11.33
C GLY A 383 4.20 9.24 11.38
N LYS A 384 4.99 10.15 10.83
CA LYS A 384 6.47 10.07 10.88
C LYS A 384 7.00 10.23 12.29
N PHE A 385 6.43 11.13 13.08
CA PHE A 385 6.83 11.33 14.47
C PHE A 385 6.71 10.03 15.29
N PHE A 386 5.58 9.31 15.19
CA PHE A 386 5.42 8.05 15.91
C PHE A 386 6.35 6.94 15.41
N LEU A 387 6.64 6.87 14.10
CA LEU A 387 7.64 5.95 13.57
C LEU A 387 9.04 6.24 14.15
N LEU A 388 9.43 7.51 14.22
CA LEU A 388 10.71 7.92 14.80
C LEU A 388 10.79 7.64 16.29
N MET A 389 9.71 7.88 17.03
CA MET A 389 9.64 7.57 18.47
C MET A 389 9.78 6.08 18.72
N ALA A 390 9.12 5.21 17.93
CA ALA A 390 9.28 3.77 18.03
C ALA A 390 10.71 3.31 17.73
N GLY A 391 11.37 3.92 16.73
CA GLY A 391 12.77 3.64 16.42
C GLY A 391 13.74 4.14 17.49
N ALA A 392 13.45 5.28 18.12
CA ALA A 392 14.26 5.85 19.20
C ALA A 392 14.24 5.01 20.49
N ALA A 393 13.20 4.19 20.71
CA ALA A 393 13.10 3.30 21.87
C ALA A 393 14.23 2.26 21.98
N LYS A 394 15.01 2.05 20.92
CA LYS A 394 16.24 1.22 20.89
C LYS A 394 17.52 2.05 21.12
N ASP A 395 17.41 3.28 21.62
CA ASP A 395 18.54 4.23 21.82
C ASP A 395 19.36 4.51 20.55
N ASN A 396 18.79 4.25 19.38
CA ASN A 396 19.47 4.46 18.10
C ASN A 396 19.19 5.84 17.51
N PHE A 397 19.73 6.86 18.16
CA PHE A 397 19.60 8.25 17.70
C PHE A 397 20.26 8.52 16.33
N VAL A 398 21.21 7.67 15.90
CA VAL A 398 21.82 7.79 14.56
C VAL A 398 20.78 7.56 13.47
N LEU A 399 19.95 6.51 13.60
CA LEU A 399 18.87 6.23 12.64
C LEU A 399 17.85 7.37 12.60
N VAL A 400 17.46 7.88 13.76
CA VAL A 400 16.52 9.02 13.89
C VAL A 400 17.09 10.28 13.23
N THR A 401 18.39 10.57 13.43
CA THR A 401 19.05 11.72 12.80
C THR A 401 19.12 11.59 11.29
N ILE A 402 19.48 10.41 10.77
CA ILE A 402 19.50 10.14 9.32
C ILE A 402 18.09 10.30 8.74
N ALA A 403 17.07 9.80 9.42
CA ALA A 403 15.68 9.95 9.00
C ALA A 403 15.24 11.42 8.98
N ALA A 404 15.57 12.22 9.99
CA ALA A 404 15.26 13.64 10.03
C ALA A 404 15.91 14.40 8.85
N LEU A 405 17.18 14.12 8.53
CA LEU A 405 17.84 14.68 7.35
C LEU A 405 17.13 14.27 6.04
N ASN A 406 16.72 13.01 5.94
CA ASN A 406 15.96 12.53 4.78
C ASN A 406 14.57 13.19 4.65
N MET A 407 13.92 13.58 5.74
CA MET A 407 12.67 14.37 5.69
C MET A 407 12.91 15.75 5.06
N VAL A 408 14.04 16.40 5.34
CA VAL A 408 14.39 17.70 4.74
C VAL A 408 14.62 17.55 3.23
N ILE A 409 15.31 16.49 2.79
CA ILE A 409 15.48 16.21 1.36
C ILE A 409 14.12 15.96 0.68
N ALA A 410 13.25 15.20 1.32
CA ALA A 410 11.90 14.94 0.80
C ALA A 410 11.07 16.22 0.67
N LEU A 411 11.15 17.11 1.66
CA LEU A 411 10.47 18.41 1.64
C LEU A 411 10.81 19.20 0.38
N TYR A 412 12.08 19.21 -0.04
CA TYR A 412 12.53 19.99 -1.18
C TYR A 412 11.80 19.60 -2.48
N TYR A 413 11.78 18.34 -2.87
CA TYR A 413 11.15 17.96 -4.14
C TYR A 413 9.62 18.06 -4.10
N TYR A 414 8.97 17.91 -2.96
CA TYR A 414 7.54 18.16 -2.83
C TYR A 414 7.22 19.66 -2.98
N LEU A 415 8.03 20.54 -2.37
CA LEU A 415 7.87 21.98 -2.52
C LEU A 415 8.14 22.46 -3.96
N VAL A 416 9.03 21.80 -4.71
CA VAL A 416 9.24 22.11 -6.14
C VAL A 416 7.95 21.88 -6.94
N VAL A 417 7.21 20.79 -6.67
CA VAL A 417 5.91 20.53 -7.32
C VAL A 417 4.91 21.63 -6.96
N VAL A 418 4.79 21.95 -5.67
CA VAL A 418 3.87 22.99 -5.18
C VAL A 418 4.22 24.34 -5.78
N LYS A 419 5.50 24.74 -5.77
CA LYS A 419 5.98 25.98 -6.38
C LYS A 419 5.56 26.09 -7.84
N ARG A 420 5.77 25.05 -8.65
CA ARG A 420 5.38 25.04 -10.06
C ARG A 420 3.88 25.26 -10.26
N MET A 421 3.05 24.63 -9.44
CA MET A 421 1.60 24.77 -9.56
C MET A 421 1.09 26.18 -9.18
N PHE A 422 1.67 26.80 -8.16
CA PHE A 422 1.15 28.02 -7.58
C PHE A 422 1.89 29.30 -8.00
N MET A 423 3.21 29.23 -8.20
CA MET A 423 4.04 30.43 -8.38
C MET A 423 4.54 30.61 -9.81
N ASP A 424 4.80 29.51 -10.52
CA ASP A 424 5.35 29.60 -11.87
C ASP A 424 4.24 29.84 -12.90
N VAL A 425 4.55 30.55 -13.99
CA VAL A 425 3.62 30.83 -15.08
C VAL A 425 3.99 29.94 -16.27
N GLY A 426 3.11 29.01 -16.61
CA GLY A 426 3.29 28.16 -17.78
C GLY A 426 2.78 28.80 -19.07
N PRO A 427 3.41 28.50 -20.23
CA PRO A 427 2.95 29.01 -21.51
C PRO A 427 1.61 28.42 -21.97
N ARG A 428 1.26 27.24 -21.49
CA ARG A 428 0.01 26.49 -21.82
C ARG A 428 -0.49 25.76 -20.59
N PRO A 429 -1.16 26.45 -19.64
CA PRO A 429 -1.74 25.78 -18.48
C PRO A 429 -2.81 24.76 -18.91
N ILE A 430 -3.02 23.74 -18.10
CA ILE A 430 -4.10 22.76 -18.31
C ILE A 430 -5.44 23.49 -18.19
N ASP A 431 -6.32 23.33 -19.17
CA ASP A 431 -7.67 23.92 -19.15
C ASP A 431 -8.48 23.45 -17.94
N LYS A 432 -9.54 24.17 -17.62
CA LYS A 432 -10.42 23.81 -16.50
C LYS A 432 -11.05 22.45 -16.74
N LEU A 433 -10.84 21.52 -15.81
CA LEU A 433 -11.34 20.16 -15.88
C LEU A 433 -12.68 20.00 -15.14
N ALA A 434 -13.64 19.35 -15.78
CA ALA A 434 -14.87 18.91 -15.13
C ALA A 434 -14.65 17.53 -14.50
N LEU A 435 -14.60 17.47 -13.15
CA LEU A 435 -14.40 16.23 -12.44
C LEU A 435 -15.70 15.48 -12.25
N PRO A 436 -15.73 14.16 -12.52
CA PRO A 436 -16.86 13.30 -12.14
C PRO A 436 -17.11 13.37 -10.62
N PHE A 437 -18.36 13.15 -10.22
CA PHE A 437 -18.76 13.23 -8.80
C PHE A 437 -17.91 12.33 -7.91
N TYR A 438 -17.70 11.07 -8.28
CA TYR A 438 -16.90 10.12 -7.49
C TYR A 438 -15.44 10.54 -7.34
N SER A 439 -14.81 10.99 -8.43
CA SER A 439 -13.42 11.46 -8.37
C SER A 439 -13.28 12.68 -7.46
N ARG A 440 -14.23 13.63 -7.55
CA ARG A 440 -14.26 14.80 -6.66
C ARG A 440 -14.48 14.41 -5.20
N LEU A 441 -15.41 13.49 -4.93
CA LEU A 441 -15.71 13.01 -3.59
C LEU A 441 -14.48 12.31 -2.98
N ALA A 442 -13.83 11.40 -3.72
CA ALA A 442 -12.63 10.70 -3.28
C ALA A 442 -11.49 11.66 -2.91
N LEU A 443 -11.23 12.68 -3.76
CA LEU A 443 -10.20 13.68 -3.48
C LEU A 443 -10.54 14.53 -2.24
N THR A 444 -11.81 14.88 -2.06
CA THR A 444 -12.29 15.61 -0.87
C THR A 444 -12.12 14.75 0.39
N VAL A 445 -12.45 13.46 0.33
CA VAL A 445 -12.24 12.51 1.43
C VAL A 445 -10.76 12.39 1.78
N CYS A 446 -9.86 12.33 0.81
CA CYS A 446 -8.42 12.30 1.07
C CYS A 446 -7.95 13.54 1.86
N VAL A 447 -8.33 14.74 1.41
CA VAL A 447 -7.95 15.99 2.11
C VAL A 447 -8.57 16.06 3.50
N ALA A 448 -9.86 15.75 3.62
CA ALA A 448 -10.55 15.75 4.91
C ALA A 448 -9.90 14.76 5.90
N ALA A 449 -9.56 13.56 5.44
CA ALA A 449 -8.87 12.56 6.26
C ALA A 449 -7.49 13.04 6.71
N ILE A 450 -6.68 13.64 5.81
CA ILE A 450 -5.36 14.19 6.16
C ILE A 450 -5.48 15.24 7.27
N ILE A 451 -6.48 16.11 7.20
CA ILE A 451 -6.70 17.16 8.19
C ILE A 451 -7.25 16.56 9.49
N ILE A 452 -8.32 15.75 9.43
CA ILE A 452 -8.97 15.17 10.60
C ILE A 452 -7.99 14.30 11.39
N ILE A 453 -7.26 13.38 10.74
CA ILE A 453 -6.29 12.52 11.40
C ILE A 453 -5.16 13.33 12.05
N GLY A 454 -4.79 14.48 11.45
CA GLY A 454 -3.79 15.39 12.01
C GLY A 454 -4.23 16.12 13.29
N PHE A 455 -5.55 16.32 13.48
CA PHE A 455 -6.08 17.03 14.65
C PHE A 455 -6.76 16.11 15.69
N VAL A 456 -7.01 14.83 15.35
CA VAL A 456 -7.76 13.88 16.17
C VAL A 456 -6.86 12.76 16.71
N PRO A 457 -6.21 12.93 17.89
CA PRO A 457 -5.30 11.94 18.46
C PRO A 457 -6.01 10.63 18.86
N GLN A 458 -7.33 10.66 19.00
CA GLN A 458 -8.15 9.48 19.33
C GLN A 458 -8.00 8.36 18.32
N ILE A 459 -7.68 8.68 17.04
CA ILE A 459 -7.45 7.66 16.00
C ILE A 459 -6.20 6.84 16.32
N TYR A 460 -5.12 7.47 16.75
CA TYR A 460 -3.92 6.75 17.20
C TYR A 460 -4.22 5.92 18.47
N ASN A 461 -4.93 6.50 19.45
CA ASN A 461 -5.30 5.81 20.67
C ASN A 461 -6.19 4.57 20.40
N TYR A 462 -7.09 4.65 19.42
CA TYR A 462 -7.88 3.50 18.97
C TYR A 462 -6.99 2.41 18.38
N ILE A 463 -6.08 2.74 17.45
CA ILE A 463 -5.12 1.78 16.90
C ILE A 463 -4.26 1.15 18.01
N TRP A 464 -3.78 1.98 18.93
CA TRP A 464 -3.03 1.51 20.10
C TRP A 464 -3.83 0.53 20.96
N SER A 465 -5.09 0.82 21.22
CA SER A 465 -5.97 -0.10 22.00
C SER A 465 -6.17 -1.44 21.29
N VAL A 466 -6.32 -1.43 19.95
CA VAL A 466 -6.50 -2.64 19.14
C VAL A 466 -5.22 -3.48 19.06
N VAL A 467 -4.04 -2.85 19.05
CA VAL A 467 -2.75 -3.55 19.09
C VAL A 467 -2.50 -4.21 20.44
N ASN A 468 -3.09 -3.69 21.52
CA ASN A 468 -2.92 -4.20 22.89
C ASN A 468 -4.03 -5.19 23.32
N SER A 469 -5.12 -5.31 22.55
CA SER A 469 -6.19 -6.28 22.79
C SER A 469 -5.83 -7.67 22.26
#